data_17f66138840c8705b9273c0914a1f28a
#
_entry.id   17f66138840c8705b9273c0914a1f28a
#
_cell.length_a   1.000
_cell.length_b   1.000
_cell.length_c   1.000
_cell.angle_alpha   90.00
_cell.angle_beta   90.00
_cell.angle_gamma   90.00
#
_symmetry.space_group_name_H-M   'P 1'
#
loop_
_entity.id
_entity.type
_entity.pdbx_description
1 polymer ?
#
loop_
_entity_poly.entity_id
_entity_poly.type
_entity_poly.pdbx_seq_one_letter_code
_entity_poly.pdbx_strand_id
1 'polypeptide(L)' 'MNTDWFKLVESYTMHLDFTYSKTSDWMLHIWKKGCGENDGNLTIFSDQDCDPDLLLAKGEVALKTWLKEHLGGN' A
#
# COMPACT_ATOMS: atom_id res chain seq x y z
N MET A 1 14.68 0.06 -8.11
CA MET A 1 13.46 0.10 -7.26
C MET A 1 12.64 1.30 -7.65
N ASN A 2 11.41 1.08 -8.10
CA ASN A 2 10.55 2.18 -8.53
C ASN A 2 9.65 2.63 -7.39
N THR A 3 9.81 3.86 -6.96
CA THR A 3 9.00 4.44 -5.88
C THR A 3 8.20 5.66 -6.31
N ASP A 4 8.13 5.92 -7.61
CA ASP A 4 7.38 7.07 -8.12
C ASP A 4 5.90 7.00 -7.72
N TRP A 5 5.36 5.80 -7.63
CA TRP A 5 3.97 5.60 -7.25
C TRP A 5 3.67 5.97 -5.78
N PHE A 6 4.71 6.18 -4.97
CA PHE A 6 4.52 6.63 -3.59
C PHE A 6 3.80 7.98 -3.54
N LYS A 7 3.89 8.76 -4.61
CA LYS A 7 3.18 10.03 -4.69
C LYS A 7 1.67 9.84 -4.68
N LEU A 8 1.19 8.69 -5.15
CA LEU A 8 -0.23 8.37 -5.08
C LEU A 8 -0.68 8.19 -3.64
N VAL A 9 0.18 7.63 -2.80
CA VAL A 9 -0.11 7.45 -1.38
C VAL A 9 -0.34 8.81 -0.73
N GLU A 10 0.51 9.77 -1.02
CA GLU A 10 0.36 11.13 -0.49
C GLU A 10 -0.87 11.82 -1.06
N SER A 11 -1.10 11.69 -2.36
CA SER A 11 -2.20 12.37 -3.04
C SER A 11 -3.56 11.96 -2.52
N TYR A 12 -3.70 10.71 -2.11
CA TYR A 12 -4.98 10.19 -1.62
C TYR A 12 -5.00 10.05 -0.10
N THR A 13 -4.08 10.70 0.58
CA THR A 13 -3.98 10.70 2.06
C THR A 13 -3.97 9.31 2.66
N MET A 14 -3.28 8.41 1.99
CA MET A 14 -3.08 7.06 2.49
C MET A 14 -1.81 6.97 3.30
N HIS A 15 -1.61 5.84 3.95
CA HIS A 15 -0.40 5.58 4.72
C HIS A 15 0.33 4.38 4.15
N LEU A 16 1.64 4.42 4.23
CA LEU A 16 2.48 3.33 3.72
C LEU A 16 3.59 3.06 4.72
N ASP A 17 3.68 1.79 5.13
CA ASP A 17 4.76 1.32 5.98
C ASP A 17 5.57 0.30 5.20
N PHE A 18 6.86 0.56 5.06
CA PHE A 18 7.77 -0.34 4.38
C PHE A 18 8.93 -0.61 5.33
N THR A 19 8.96 -1.80 5.88
CA THR A 19 9.90 -2.13 6.96
C THR A 19 10.61 -3.45 6.71
N TYR A 20 11.71 -3.65 7.41
CA TYR A 20 12.47 -4.88 7.35
C TYR A 20 12.69 -5.44 8.75
N SER A 21 12.56 -6.75 8.87
CA SER A 21 12.84 -7.46 10.10
C SER A 21 13.51 -8.80 9.77
N LYS A 22 14.42 -9.25 10.60
CA LYS A 22 15.07 -10.54 10.39
C LYS A 22 14.09 -11.71 10.43
N THR A 23 12.99 -11.54 11.15
CA THR A 23 12.00 -12.61 11.29
C THR A 23 10.92 -12.56 10.24
N SER A 24 10.65 -11.37 9.70
CA SER A 24 9.54 -11.18 8.74
C SER A 24 10.00 -10.75 7.36
N ASP A 25 11.30 -10.61 7.16
CA ASP A 25 11.85 -10.08 5.91
C ASP A 25 11.32 -8.67 5.64
N TRP A 26 11.08 -8.34 4.38
CA TRP A 26 10.52 -7.04 4.03
C TRP A 26 9.01 -7.11 4.11
N MET A 27 8.41 -6.07 4.68
CA MET A 27 6.95 -5.95 4.79
C MET A 27 6.50 -4.64 4.18
N LEU A 28 5.42 -4.70 3.44
CA LEU A 28 4.80 -3.51 2.87
C LEU A 28 3.34 -3.49 3.25
N HIS A 29 2.91 -2.40 3.87
CA HIS A 29 1.53 -2.22 4.31
C HIS A 29 1.04 -0.87 3.81
N ILE A 30 -0.01 -0.89 2.99
CA ILE A 30 -0.65 0.32 2.50
C ILE A 30 -2.07 0.32 3.05
N TRP A 31 -2.43 1.41 3.71
CA TRP A 31 -3.73 1.49 4.35
C TRP A 31 -4.25 2.91 4.34
N LYS A 32 -5.55 3.05 4.55
CA LYS A 32 -6.24 4.32 4.57
C LYS A 32 -7.10 4.39 5.81
N LYS A 33 -7.12 5.56 6.46
CA LYS A 33 -7.94 5.75 7.63
C LYS A 33 -9.42 5.77 7.22
N GLY A 34 -10.26 5.08 7.97
CA GLY A 34 -11.68 5.05 7.71
C GLY A 34 -12.35 6.40 7.94
N CYS A 35 -13.50 6.57 7.33
CA CYS A 35 -14.25 7.82 7.36
C CYS A 35 -15.60 7.65 8.04
N GLY A 36 -15.69 7.28 9.24
CA GLY A 36 -16.94 7.09 9.93
C GLY A 36 -16.71 6.68 11.35
N GLU A 37 -17.76 6.71 12.15
CA GLU A 37 -17.62 6.47 13.58
C GLU A 37 -17.12 5.07 13.89
N ASN A 38 -17.51 4.10 13.11
CA ASN A 38 -17.16 2.72 13.33
C ASN A 38 -16.16 2.16 12.35
N ASP A 39 -15.63 3.02 11.48
CA ASP A 39 -14.69 2.56 10.47
C ASP A 39 -13.30 2.46 11.06
N GLY A 40 -12.74 1.27 10.97
CA GLY A 40 -11.34 1.09 11.25
C GLY A 40 -10.52 1.48 10.04
N ASN A 41 -9.24 1.20 10.11
CA ASN A 41 -8.37 1.43 8.97
C ASN A 41 -8.67 0.42 7.87
N LEU A 42 -8.69 0.88 6.63
CA LEU A 42 -8.90 0.02 5.49
C LEU A 42 -7.54 -0.39 4.92
N THR A 43 -7.25 -1.68 4.95
CA THR A 43 -6.02 -2.20 4.38
C THR A 43 -6.18 -2.36 2.88
N ILE A 44 -5.33 -1.69 2.12
CA ILE A 44 -5.34 -1.77 0.67
C ILE A 44 -4.43 -2.89 0.21
N PHE A 45 -3.26 -3.00 0.84
CA PHE A 45 -2.29 -4.05 0.53
C PHE A 45 -1.46 -4.33 1.77
N SER A 46 -1.22 -5.60 2.03
CA SER A 46 -0.34 -6.02 3.11
C SER A 46 0.29 -7.35 2.71
N ASP A 47 1.61 -7.37 2.65
CA ASP A 47 2.32 -8.59 2.28
C ASP A 47 3.75 -8.49 2.78
N GLN A 48 4.44 -9.61 2.73
CA GLN A 48 5.86 -9.68 3.09
C GLN A 48 6.58 -10.57 2.09
N ASP A 49 7.86 -10.27 1.86
CA ASP A 49 8.66 -11.00 0.90
C ASP A 49 10.14 -10.76 1.20
N CYS A 50 10.98 -11.70 0.84
CA CYS A 50 12.40 -11.52 0.98
C CYS A 50 12.98 -10.61 -0.12
N ASP A 51 12.24 -10.39 -1.19
CA ASP A 51 12.64 -9.53 -2.29
C ASP A 51 11.89 -8.20 -2.21
N PRO A 52 12.56 -7.10 -1.78
CA PRO A 52 11.88 -5.82 -1.65
C PRO A 52 11.40 -5.24 -2.97
N ASP A 53 12.11 -5.49 -4.07
CA ASP A 53 11.70 -4.97 -5.37
C ASP A 53 10.39 -5.62 -5.82
N LEU A 54 10.29 -6.94 -5.64
CA LEU A 54 9.07 -7.65 -5.96
C LEU A 54 7.91 -7.19 -5.10
N LEU A 55 8.16 -6.99 -3.81
CA LEU A 55 7.14 -6.54 -2.87
C LEU A 55 6.60 -5.17 -3.27
N LEU A 56 7.50 -4.25 -3.63
CA LEU A 56 7.08 -2.92 -4.06
C LEU A 56 6.30 -2.97 -5.37
N ALA A 57 6.69 -3.84 -6.29
CA ALA A 57 5.96 -4.01 -7.55
C ALA A 57 4.54 -4.51 -7.30
N LYS A 58 4.39 -5.46 -6.39
CA LYS A 58 3.07 -5.97 -6.01
C LYS A 58 2.21 -4.87 -5.38
N GLY A 59 2.82 -4.06 -4.51
CA GLY A 59 2.13 -2.96 -3.87
C GLY A 59 1.64 -1.92 -4.86
N GLU A 60 2.46 -1.62 -5.85
CA GLU A 60 2.09 -0.67 -6.89
C GLU A 60 0.86 -1.14 -7.66
N VAL A 61 0.87 -2.40 -8.09
CA VAL A 61 -0.26 -2.96 -8.82
C VAL A 61 -1.53 -2.96 -7.96
N ALA A 62 -1.39 -3.38 -6.70
CA ALA A 62 -2.53 -3.43 -5.80
C ALA A 62 -3.12 -2.04 -5.56
N LEU A 63 -2.27 -1.05 -5.34
CA LEU A 63 -2.74 0.31 -5.11
C LEU A 63 -3.45 0.88 -6.32
N LYS A 64 -2.85 0.73 -7.50
CA LYS A 64 -3.45 1.25 -8.73
C LYS A 64 -4.77 0.55 -9.06
N THR A 65 -4.85 -0.75 -8.81
CA THR A 65 -6.08 -1.50 -9.00
C THR A 65 -7.17 -1.01 -8.05
N TRP A 66 -6.80 -0.81 -6.79
CA TRP A 66 -7.75 -0.32 -5.79
C TRP A 66 -8.30 1.05 -6.17
N LEU A 67 -7.41 1.95 -6.61
CA LEU A 67 -7.83 3.30 -7.03
C LEU A 67 -8.79 3.24 -8.21
N LYS A 68 -8.51 2.37 -9.16
CA LYS A 68 -9.35 2.21 -10.33
C LYS A 68 -10.74 1.70 -9.95
N GLU A 69 -10.80 0.73 -9.04
CA GLU A 69 -12.06 0.12 -8.64
C GLU A 69 -12.91 1.01 -7.74
N HIS A 70 -12.28 1.78 -6.88
CA HIS A 70 -12.99 2.55 -5.86
C HIS A 70 -13.19 4.01 -6.22
N LEU A 71 -12.31 4.57 -7.04
CA LEU A 71 -12.37 5.99 -7.38
C LEU A 71 -12.74 6.24 -8.85
N GLY A 72 -13.11 5.19 -9.55
CA GLY A 72 -13.64 5.35 -10.89
C GLY A 72 -12.60 5.55 -11.95
N GLY A 73 -11.35 5.26 -11.67
CA GLY A 73 -10.43 5.20 -12.76
C GLY A 73 -9.12 5.91 -12.60
N ASN A 74 -8.23 5.49 -13.41
CA ASN A 74 -6.89 6.09 -13.56
C ASN A 74 -6.04 6.00 -12.32
#